data_dc47aebc17792436ad360a60377f4d96
#
_entry.id   dc47aebc17792436ad360a60377f4d96
#
_cell.length_a   1.000
_cell.length_b   1.000
_cell.length_c   1.000
_cell.angle_alpha   90.00
_cell.angle_beta   90.00
_cell.angle_gamma   90.00
#
_symmetry.space_group_name_H-M   'P 1'
#
loop_
_entity.id
_entity.type
_entity.pdbx_description
1 polymer ?
#
loop_
_entity_poly.entity_id
_entity_poly.type
_entity_poly.pdbx_seq_one_letter_code
_entity_poly.pdbx_strand_id
1 'polypeptide(L)'
;MRGIGVYIIIVFAVICIWYWLSAGATSNSYTQSQFEKDLDKNQVKSVKVVQNREIPTGSLEVKFKDGTSKVLYVSDVNNIEKTMTKAGYTDYTVADVPAESWIMTLLPYVLVFGAMFIFFAVMNNNAAAQGGGGKMMNFGKNRAKLTTQEENHIKFSDVAGLKEEKEEIAEIVDFLRDPGKYTRLGARIPKGVLLVGPPGTGKTLLAKAVAGEAGVPFFTISGSDFVEMFVGVGASRVRDLFEDAKKNAPCIVFIDEIDAVARRRGTGMGGGHDEREQTLNQMLVEMDGFGVNEGIIVMAATNRVDILDPAIMRPGRFDRKVVVGRPDVGGREEILGVHAKKKPLAEDVDLKQIAQTTAGFTGADLENLMNEAAIRAAGENREYITQDDIRKSFVKVGIGAEKKSRIISDKEKRITAYHEAGHAILFHLLPDVGPVYTVSIIPTGAGAAGYTMPLPEKDEMFNTKGRMLQEIVVDLGGRVAEELVFNDITTGASQDIKQATKLAREMVTKYGMSDNIGLICYADDEEEVFIGRDLAHAKNYSEGIASAIDVEVKRIIDESYDKAKSMIAEYREVLDRCAALLLEKEKITRDEFEALFDEDSKTAVGHNI
;
A
#
# COMPACT_ATOMS: atom_id res chain seq x y z
N MET A 1 11.82 -28.87 -11.81
CA MET A 1 13.27 -28.78 -11.56
C MET A 1 14.04 -30.09 -11.57
N ARG A 2 13.42 -31.28 -11.70
CA ARG A 2 14.13 -32.58 -11.70
C ARG A 2 14.79 -32.97 -13.04
N GLY A 3 14.52 -32.33 -14.18
CA GLY A 3 15.07 -32.69 -15.49
C GLY A 3 16.40 -32.00 -15.84
N ILE A 4 16.60 -30.75 -15.48
CA ILE A 4 17.78 -29.96 -15.89
C ILE A 4 19.07 -30.49 -15.23
N GLY A 5 18.99 -30.96 -13.99
CA GLY A 5 20.13 -31.51 -13.26
C GLY A 5 20.75 -32.75 -13.92
N VAL A 6 19.94 -33.61 -14.53
CA VAL A 6 20.42 -34.81 -15.23
C VAL A 6 21.23 -34.46 -16.48
N TYR A 7 20.81 -33.46 -17.25
CA TYR A 7 21.55 -33.02 -18.45
C TYR A 7 22.86 -32.32 -18.11
N ILE A 8 22.88 -31.52 -17.04
CA ILE A 8 24.11 -30.88 -16.54
C ILE A 8 25.12 -31.99 -16.11
N ILE A 9 24.64 -33.03 -15.43
CA ILE A 9 25.48 -34.16 -15.02
C ILE A 9 26.05 -34.92 -16.24
N ILE A 10 25.23 -35.13 -17.29
CA ILE A 10 25.68 -35.80 -18.51
C ILE A 10 26.75 -34.97 -19.23
N VAL A 11 26.56 -33.66 -19.39
CA VAL A 11 27.55 -32.76 -20.01
C VAL A 11 28.84 -32.74 -19.18
N PHE A 12 28.73 -32.65 -17.87
CA PHE A 12 29.89 -32.70 -16.98
C PHE A 12 30.63 -34.03 -17.04
N ALA A 13 29.91 -35.15 -17.10
CA ALA A 13 30.50 -36.48 -17.26
C ALA A 13 31.24 -36.61 -18.60
N VAL A 14 30.71 -36.10 -19.70
CA VAL A 14 31.35 -36.08 -21.02
C VAL A 14 32.64 -35.25 -20.99
N ILE A 15 32.62 -34.08 -20.35
CA ILE A 15 33.82 -33.24 -20.18
C ILE A 15 34.85 -33.92 -19.30
N CYS A 16 34.47 -34.60 -18.23
CA CYS A 16 35.39 -35.36 -17.38
C CYS A 16 35.99 -36.55 -18.09
N ILE A 17 35.22 -37.30 -18.89
CA ILE A 17 35.70 -38.41 -19.70
C ILE A 17 36.68 -37.90 -20.76
N TRP A 18 36.37 -36.79 -21.44
CA TRP A 18 37.28 -36.18 -22.40
C TRP A 18 38.59 -35.72 -21.75
N TYR A 19 38.52 -35.07 -20.58
CA TYR A 19 39.69 -34.65 -19.81
C TYR A 19 40.53 -35.86 -19.35
N TRP A 20 39.88 -36.93 -18.92
CA TRP A 20 40.56 -38.16 -18.50
C TRP A 20 41.26 -38.87 -19.68
N LEU A 21 40.63 -38.91 -20.85
CA LEU A 21 41.23 -39.47 -22.09
C LEU A 21 42.38 -38.61 -22.60
N SER A 22 42.34 -37.28 -22.42
CA SER A 22 43.42 -36.38 -22.82
C SER A 22 44.59 -36.34 -21.82
N ALA A 23 44.35 -36.67 -20.56
CA ALA A 23 45.37 -36.67 -19.49
C ALA A 23 46.21 -37.95 -19.41
N GLY A 24 45.95 -38.96 -20.26
CA GLY A 24 46.62 -40.26 -20.24
C GLY A 24 48.04 -40.34 -20.85
N ALA A 25 48.72 -39.20 -21.08
CA ALA A 25 50.10 -39.19 -21.53
C ALA A 25 51.05 -39.33 -20.33
N THR A 26 51.49 -40.53 -20.06
CA THR A 26 52.56 -40.86 -19.08
C THR A 26 53.83 -40.09 -19.43
N SER A 27 54.25 -39.18 -18.56
CA SER A 27 55.60 -38.56 -18.67
C SER A 27 56.67 -39.53 -18.32
N ASN A 28 57.17 -40.24 -19.29
CA ASN A 28 58.46 -40.97 -19.14
C ASN A 28 59.56 -39.90 -19.18
N SER A 29 60.22 -39.68 -18.06
CA SER A 29 61.34 -38.73 -17.89
C SER A 29 62.63 -39.21 -18.46
N TYR A 30 62.67 -39.60 -19.77
CA TYR A 30 63.90 -39.92 -20.45
C TYR A 30 64.56 -38.66 -20.98
N THR A 31 65.78 -38.36 -20.54
CA THR A 31 66.44 -37.07 -20.81
C THR A 31 67.50 -37.22 -21.93
N GLN A 32 67.81 -36.08 -22.59
CA GLN A 32 68.83 -36.01 -23.62
C GLN A 32 70.21 -36.54 -23.14
N SER A 33 70.59 -36.17 -21.92
CA SER A 33 71.88 -36.65 -21.34
C SER A 33 71.92 -38.15 -21.10
N GLN A 34 70.77 -38.77 -20.84
CA GLN A 34 70.67 -40.21 -20.73
C GLN A 34 70.77 -40.88 -22.10
N PHE A 35 70.14 -40.29 -23.12
CA PHE A 35 70.17 -40.75 -24.49
C PHE A 35 71.63 -40.73 -25.04
N GLU A 36 72.40 -39.69 -24.83
CA GLU A 36 73.81 -39.57 -25.22
C GLU A 36 74.64 -40.65 -24.56
N LYS A 37 74.48 -40.91 -23.28
CA LYS A 37 75.17 -41.98 -22.55
C LYS A 37 74.83 -43.42 -23.07
N ASP A 38 73.55 -43.60 -23.46
CA ASP A 38 73.09 -44.90 -23.98
C ASP A 38 73.53 -45.14 -25.43
N LEU A 39 73.75 -44.05 -26.20
CA LEU A 39 74.41 -44.11 -27.51
C LEU A 39 75.91 -44.54 -27.37
N ASP A 40 76.63 -43.86 -26.45
CA ASP A 40 78.07 -44.19 -26.22
C ASP A 40 78.27 -45.60 -25.74
N LYS A 41 77.31 -46.16 -24.99
CA LYS A 41 77.34 -47.56 -24.49
C LYS A 41 76.85 -48.59 -25.53
N ASN A 42 76.50 -48.14 -26.75
CA ASN A 42 75.99 -49.00 -27.84
C ASN A 42 74.75 -49.84 -27.45
N GLN A 43 73.88 -49.28 -26.57
CA GLN A 43 72.66 -49.93 -26.10
C GLN A 43 71.46 -49.68 -26.99
N VAL A 44 71.49 -48.68 -27.87
CA VAL A 44 70.41 -48.28 -28.79
C VAL A 44 70.41 -49.25 -30.00
N LYS A 45 69.19 -49.74 -30.31
CA LYS A 45 68.99 -50.65 -31.46
C LYS A 45 68.50 -49.89 -32.70
N SER A 46 67.52 -49.02 -32.56
CA SER A 46 67.00 -48.15 -33.62
C SER A 46 66.42 -46.90 -33.06
N VAL A 47 66.56 -45.82 -33.79
CA VAL A 47 65.92 -44.49 -33.44
C VAL A 47 65.00 -44.08 -34.58
N LYS A 48 63.79 -43.75 -34.21
CA LYS A 48 62.83 -43.15 -35.13
C LYS A 48 62.60 -41.71 -34.72
N VAL A 49 62.91 -40.79 -35.60
CA VAL A 49 62.73 -39.33 -35.42
C VAL A 49 61.35 -38.96 -35.89
N VAL A 50 60.55 -38.35 -35.01
CA VAL A 50 59.26 -37.85 -35.34
C VAL A 50 59.26 -36.31 -35.16
N GLN A 51 59.21 -35.59 -36.28
CA GLN A 51 59.19 -34.12 -36.27
C GLN A 51 57.79 -33.60 -35.95
N ASN A 52 57.71 -32.54 -35.15
CA ASN A 52 56.50 -31.81 -34.96
C ASN A 52 56.28 -30.80 -36.13
N ARG A 53 55.05 -30.27 -36.30
CA ARG A 53 54.79 -29.23 -37.25
C ARG A 53 55.51 -27.91 -36.94
N GLU A 54 55.77 -27.68 -35.65
CA GLU A 54 56.52 -26.52 -35.19
C GLU A 54 58.02 -26.89 -35.15
N ILE A 55 58.68 -26.71 -36.28
CA ILE A 55 60.09 -26.91 -36.43
C ILE A 55 60.87 -25.91 -35.58
N PRO A 56 61.92 -26.27 -34.86
CA PRO A 56 62.68 -27.55 -34.92
C PRO A 56 62.29 -28.59 -33.89
N THR A 57 61.15 -28.51 -33.22
CA THR A 57 60.77 -29.45 -32.14
C THR A 57 60.34 -30.81 -32.66
N GLY A 58 60.54 -31.84 -31.85
CA GLY A 58 60.15 -33.20 -32.20
C GLY A 58 60.35 -34.22 -31.05
N SER A 59 60.13 -35.51 -31.34
CA SER A 59 60.40 -36.59 -30.42
C SER A 59 61.18 -37.71 -31.08
N LEU A 60 62.00 -38.40 -30.31
CA LEU A 60 62.70 -39.56 -30.74
C LEU A 60 62.13 -40.80 -30.03
N GLU A 61 61.67 -41.77 -30.80
CA GLU A 61 61.32 -43.09 -30.28
C GLU A 61 62.60 -43.96 -30.33
N VAL A 62 63.19 -44.18 -29.18
CA VAL A 62 64.43 -44.95 -29.03
C VAL A 62 64.06 -46.34 -28.64
N LYS A 63 64.46 -47.36 -29.47
CA LYS A 63 64.34 -48.77 -29.15
C LYS A 63 65.70 -49.31 -28.72
N PHE A 64 65.75 -49.94 -27.59
CA PHE A 64 66.97 -50.56 -27.03
C PHE A 64 67.13 -51.99 -27.44
N LYS A 65 68.34 -52.52 -27.29
CA LYS A 65 68.70 -53.96 -27.60
C LYS A 65 68.00 -54.91 -26.63
N ASP A 66 67.61 -54.49 -25.45
CA ASP A 66 66.81 -55.21 -24.45
C ASP A 66 65.33 -55.34 -24.77
N GLY A 67 64.85 -54.69 -25.85
CA GLY A 67 63.47 -54.70 -26.28
C GLY A 67 62.61 -53.55 -25.68
N THR A 68 63.19 -52.74 -24.83
CA THR A 68 62.44 -51.56 -24.26
C THR A 68 62.41 -50.41 -25.25
N SER A 69 61.37 -49.58 -25.18
CA SER A 69 61.21 -48.34 -25.97
C SER A 69 61.00 -47.17 -25.06
N LYS A 70 61.72 -46.06 -25.33
CA LYS A 70 61.54 -44.80 -24.61
C LYS A 70 61.33 -43.65 -25.60
N VAL A 71 60.62 -42.67 -25.21
CA VAL A 71 60.36 -41.43 -26.00
C VAL A 71 61.15 -40.29 -25.36
N LEU A 72 61.96 -39.61 -26.17
CA LEU A 72 62.67 -38.38 -25.81
C LEU A 72 62.08 -37.21 -26.59
N TYR A 73 61.55 -36.20 -25.86
CA TYR A 73 61.14 -34.96 -26.48
C TYR A 73 62.32 -33.99 -26.59
N VAL A 74 62.52 -33.45 -27.78
CA VAL A 74 63.66 -32.56 -28.10
C VAL A 74 63.19 -31.23 -28.64
N SER A 75 63.85 -30.15 -28.22
CA SER A 75 63.60 -28.81 -28.67
C SER A 75 64.16 -28.49 -30.06
N ASP A 76 65.17 -29.28 -30.50
CA ASP A 76 65.76 -29.12 -31.82
C ASP A 76 66.22 -30.49 -32.35
N VAL A 77 65.46 -31.02 -33.27
CA VAL A 77 65.70 -32.31 -33.94
C VAL A 77 67.05 -32.34 -34.71
N ASN A 78 67.35 -31.21 -35.39
CA ASN A 78 68.61 -31.14 -36.20
C ASN A 78 69.84 -31.20 -35.31
N ASN A 79 69.79 -30.73 -34.10
CA ASN A 79 70.89 -30.74 -33.16
C ASN A 79 71.16 -32.17 -32.65
N ILE A 80 70.07 -32.92 -32.43
CA ILE A 80 70.16 -34.32 -32.02
C ILE A 80 70.70 -35.23 -33.18
N GLU A 81 70.24 -34.96 -34.40
CA GLU A 81 70.77 -35.68 -35.58
C GLU A 81 72.29 -35.51 -35.71
N LYS A 82 72.80 -34.28 -35.50
CA LYS A 82 74.26 -34.03 -35.46
C LYS A 82 74.94 -34.76 -34.31
N THR A 83 74.26 -34.87 -33.17
CA THR A 83 74.82 -35.63 -32.02
C THR A 83 74.87 -37.11 -32.30
N MET A 84 73.83 -37.71 -32.91
CA MET A 84 73.83 -39.11 -33.34
C MET A 84 74.93 -39.42 -34.37
N THR A 85 75.08 -38.53 -35.35
CA THR A 85 76.16 -38.67 -36.39
C THR A 85 77.52 -38.54 -35.80
N LYS A 86 77.80 -37.69 -34.84
CA LYS A 86 79.04 -37.54 -34.09
C LYS A 86 79.38 -38.80 -33.27
N ALA A 87 78.34 -39.46 -32.71
CA ALA A 87 78.48 -40.72 -31.97
C ALA A 87 78.63 -41.96 -32.88
N GLY A 88 78.72 -41.77 -34.21
CA GLY A 88 78.85 -42.83 -35.20
C GLY A 88 77.55 -43.59 -35.48
N TYR A 89 76.41 -43.10 -35.04
CA TYR A 89 75.13 -43.76 -35.24
C TYR A 89 74.38 -43.09 -36.42
N THR A 90 74.37 -43.83 -37.56
CA THR A 90 73.79 -43.31 -38.82
C THR A 90 72.55 -44.06 -39.28
N ASP A 91 72.11 -45.08 -38.55
CA ASP A 91 70.96 -45.92 -38.91
C ASP A 91 69.70 -45.46 -38.15
N TYR A 92 69.17 -44.30 -38.52
CA TYR A 92 67.91 -43.79 -37.99
C TYR A 92 66.90 -43.55 -39.10
N THR A 93 65.62 -43.64 -38.76
CA THR A 93 64.50 -43.38 -39.67
C THR A 93 63.74 -42.09 -39.28
N VAL A 94 63.44 -41.28 -40.28
CA VAL A 94 62.58 -40.05 -40.04
C VAL A 94 61.18 -40.44 -40.43
N ALA A 95 60.21 -40.15 -39.55
CA ALA A 95 58.82 -40.38 -39.83
C ALA A 95 58.20 -39.16 -40.50
N ASP A 96 57.16 -39.36 -41.32
CA ASP A 96 56.41 -38.29 -41.92
C ASP A 96 55.70 -37.46 -40.81
N VAL A 97 55.56 -36.15 -41.00
CA VAL A 97 54.86 -35.26 -40.08
C VAL A 97 53.42 -35.71 -40.00
N PRO A 98 52.86 -35.97 -38.82
CA PRO A 98 51.45 -36.40 -38.67
C PRO A 98 50.50 -35.41 -39.28
N ALA A 99 49.62 -35.80 -40.21
CA ALA A 99 48.53 -34.99 -40.72
C ALA A 99 47.44 -34.94 -39.67
N GLU A 100 47.02 -33.72 -39.26
CA GLU A 100 45.85 -33.58 -38.39
C GLU A 100 44.59 -34.06 -39.11
N SER A 101 43.85 -34.91 -38.45
CA SER A 101 42.50 -35.24 -38.91
C SER A 101 41.59 -34.06 -38.70
N TRP A 102 41.14 -33.43 -39.79
CA TRP A 102 40.15 -32.33 -39.74
C TRP A 102 38.87 -32.71 -38.97
N ILE A 103 38.58 -34.02 -38.88
CA ILE A 103 37.45 -34.57 -38.13
C ILE A 103 37.66 -34.34 -36.63
N MET A 104 38.88 -34.50 -36.10
CA MET A 104 39.16 -34.27 -34.66
C MET A 104 39.09 -32.81 -34.30
N THR A 105 39.37 -31.90 -35.22
CA THR A 105 39.27 -30.46 -35.00
C THR A 105 37.80 -29.99 -35.01
N LEU A 106 36.94 -30.59 -35.84
CA LEU A 106 35.52 -30.23 -35.92
C LEU A 106 34.64 -30.94 -34.90
N LEU A 107 35.06 -32.10 -34.39
CA LEU A 107 34.27 -32.92 -33.47
C LEU A 107 33.78 -32.17 -32.21
N PRO A 108 34.59 -31.37 -31.49
CA PRO A 108 34.13 -30.61 -30.33
C PRO A 108 33.08 -29.58 -30.70
N TYR A 109 33.18 -28.92 -31.86
CA TYR A 109 32.17 -27.96 -32.31
C TYR A 109 30.84 -28.63 -32.65
N VAL A 110 30.89 -29.79 -33.34
CA VAL A 110 29.68 -30.58 -33.64
C VAL A 110 28.98 -31.05 -32.36
N LEU A 111 29.76 -31.48 -31.34
CA LEU A 111 29.20 -31.86 -30.05
C LEU A 111 28.57 -30.70 -29.30
N VAL A 112 29.21 -29.51 -29.29
CA VAL A 112 28.66 -28.30 -28.64
C VAL A 112 27.40 -27.82 -29.36
N PHE A 113 27.41 -27.73 -30.70
CA PHE A 113 26.23 -27.35 -31.46
C PHE A 113 25.12 -28.39 -31.36
N GLY A 114 25.45 -29.70 -31.37
CA GLY A 114 24.49 -30.76 -31.14
C GLY A 114 23.84 -30.71 -29.76
N ALA A 115 24.63 -30.49 -28.71
CA ALA A 115 24.14 -30.32 -27.36
C ALA A 115 23.26 -29.06 -27.20
N MET A 116 23.67 -27.96 -27.84
CA MET A 116 22.90 -26.72 -27.84
C MET A 116 21.57 -26.87 -28.61
N PHE A 117 21.58 -27.58 -29.74
CA PHE A 117 20.35 -27.89 -30.49
C PHE A 117 19.41 -28.81 -29.70
N ILE A 118 19.93 -29.85 -29.06
CA ILE A 118 19.13 -30.71 -28.18
C ILE A 118 18.58 -29.91 -27.00
N PHE A 119 19.39 -29.05 -26.38
CA PHE A 119 18.94 -28.14 -25.30
C PHE A 119 17.81 -27.23 -25.76
N PHE A 120 17.92 -26.57 -26.92
CA PHE A 120 16.88 -25.74 -27.51
C PHE A 120 15.63 -26.56 -27.88
N ALA A 121 15.78 -27.74 -28.42
CA ALA A 121 14.65 -28.61 -28.77
C ALA A 121 13.88 -29.09 -27.53
N VAL A 122 14.60 -29.46 -26.46
CA VAL A 122 14.02 -29.86 -25.16
C VAL A 122 13.37 -28.66 -24.48
N MET A 123 13.99 -27.49 -24.53
CA MET A 123 13.43 -26.26 -23.97
C MET A 123 12.16 -25.83 -24.72
N ASN A 124 12.14 -25.95 -26.05
CA ASN A 124 10.98 -25.64 -26.87
C ASN A 124 9.84 -26.67 -26.68
N ASN A 125 10.14 -27.96 -26.57
CA ASN A 125 9.16 -29.01 -26.29
C ASN A 125 8.58 -28.90 -24.87
N ASN A 126 9.41 -28.57 -23.86
CA ASN A 126 8.93 -28.34 -22.50
C ASN A 126 8.14 -27.02 -22.38
N ALA A 127 8.46 -25.99 -23.17
CA ALA A 127 7.67 -24.78 -23.28
C ALA A 127 6.29 -25.03 -23.93
N ALA A 128 6.20 -25.94 -24.89
CA ALA A 128 4.94 -26.37 -25.51
C ALA A 128 4.11 -27.30 -24.60
N ALA A 129 4.76 -28.17 -23.82
CA ALA A 129 4.08 -29.15 -22.95
C ALA A 129 3.63 -28.56 -21.59
N GLN A 130 4.23 -27.44 -21.10
CA GLN A 130 3.86 -26.78 -19.84
C GLN A 130 3.14 -25.44 -20.02
N GLY A 131 2.58 -25.14 -21.18
CA GLY A 131 1.77 -23.92 -21.38
C GLY A 131 2.56 -22.60 -21.15
N GLY A 132 3.88 -22.59 -21.28
CA GLY A 132 4.71 -21.39 -21.12
C GLY A 132 4.38 -20.28 -22.12
N GLY A 133 3.88 -20.60 -23.29
CA GLY A 133 3.31 -19.65 -24.25
C GLY A 133 2.02 -19.00 -23.76
N GLY A 134 1.20 -19.73 -23.00
CA GLY A 134 -0.03 -19.23 -22.41
C GLY A 134 0.18 -18.24 -21.23
N LYS A 135 1.27 -18.36 -20.49
CA LYS A 135 1.57 -17.40 -19.41
C LYS A 135 2.03 -16.05 -19.95
N MET A 136 2.78 -16.01 -21.03
CA MET A 136 3.18 -14.75 -21.68
C MET A 136 1.99 -14.07 -22.38
N MET A 137 1.03 -14.82 -22.94
CA MET A 137 -0.21 -14.28 -23.51
C MET A 137 -1.24 -13.84 -22.46
N ASN A 138 -1.11 -14.26 -21.20
CA ASN A 138 -2.04 -13.90 -20.12
C ASN A 138 -1.67 -12.60 -19.39
N PHE A 139 -0.54 -11.97 -19.64
CA PHE A 139 -0.16 -10.70 -18.97
C PHE A 139 -1.11 -9.54 -19.30
N GLY A 140 -1.77 -9.56 -20.44
CA GLY A 140 -2.73 -8.55 -20.86
C GLY A 140 -4.19 -8.86 -20.53
N LYS A 141 -4.49 -10.04 -19.98
CA LYS A 141 -5.88 -10.38 -19.61
C LYS A 141 -6.35 -9.62 -18.38
N ASN A 142 -7.63 -9.28 -18.37
CA ASN A 142 -8.24 -8.59 -17.27
C ASN A 142 -8.19 -9.46 -15.99
N ARG A 143 -8.10 -8.79 -14.83
CA ARG A 143 -8.16 -9.42 -13.49
C ARG A 143 -9.51 -9.20 -12.82
N ALA A 144 -10.50 -8.71 -13.56
CA ALA A 144 -11.80 -8.42 -13.00
C ALA A 144 -12.46 -9.69 -12.47
N LYS A 145 -13.00 -9.58 -11.27
CA LYS A 145 -13.82 -10.64 -10.69
C LYS A 145 -15.24 -10.48 -11.22
N LEU A 146 -15.70 -11.44 -12.00
CA LEU A 146 -17.10 -11.55 -12.38
C LEU A 146 -17.87 -12.19 -11.21
N THR A 147 -18.89 -11.50 -10.73
CA THR A 147 -19.88 -12.02 -9.79
C THR A 147 -21.17 -12.18 -10.58
N THR A 148 -21.65 -13.41 -10.71
CA THR A 148 -22.88 -13.71 -11.44
C THR A 148 -24.11 -13.25 -10.64
N GLN A 149 -25.26 -13.16 -11.29
CA GLN A 149 -26.51 -12.80 -10.63
C GLN A 149 -26.86 -13.77 -9.47
N GLU A 150 -26.54 -15.04 -9.62
CA GLU A 150 -26.80 -16.06 -8.59
C GLU A 150 -25.89 -15.93 -7.37
N GLU A 151 -24.70 -15.36 -7.53
CA GLU A 151 -23.74 -15.15 -6.46
C GLU A 151 -23.92 -13.81 -5.73
N ASN A 152 -24.55 -12.83 -6.39
CA ASN A 152 -24.77 -11.50 -5.80
C ASN A 152 -26.11 -11.43 -5.09
N HIS A 153 -26.12 -11.75 -3.80
CA HIS A 153 -27.31 -11.69 -2.95
C HIS A 153 -27.56 -10.31 -2.30
N ILE A 154 -26.65 -9.35 -2.49
CA ILE A 154 -26.70 -8.03 -1.86
C ILE A 154 -27.76 -7.17 -2.56
N LYS A 155 -28.73 -6.65 -1.80
CA LYS A 155 -29.79 -5.77 -2.27
C LYS A 155 -29.78 -4.43 -1.55
N PHE A 156 -30.61 -3.48 -1.98
CA PHE A 156 -30.81 -2.20 -1.30
C PHE A 156 -31.26 -2.33 0.15
N SER A 157 -31.91 -3.42 0.53
CA SER A 157 -32.27 -3.73 1.92
C SER A 157 -31.06 -4.01 2.82
N ASP A 158 -29.93 -4.39 2.25
CA ASP A 158 -28.69 -4.68 2.99
C ASP A 158 -27.80 -3.46 3.12
N VAL A 159 -28.13 -2.38 2.41
CA VAL A 159 -27.44 -1.08 2.49
C VAL A 159 -28.26 -0.18 3.38
N ALA A 160 -27.76 0.20 4.54
CA ALA A 160 -28.42 1.09 5.47
C ALA A 160 -27.90 2.54 5.33
N GLY A 161 -28.72 3.52 5.70
CA GLY A 161 -28.33 4.90 5.88
C GLY A 161 -27.94 5.68 4.61
N LEU A 162 -28.37 5.26 3.44
CA LEU A 162 -28.10 5.93 2.15
C LEU A 162 -29.42 6.08 1.37
N LYS A 163 -30.40 6.79 1.94
CA LYS A 163 -31.76 6.86 1.35
C LYS A 163 -31.76 7.66 0.06
N GLU A 164 -31.19 8.86 0.09
CA GLU A 164 -31.13 9.78 -1.03
C GLU A 164 -30.28 9.20 -2.17
N GLU A 165 -29.13 8.63 -1.86
CA GLU A 165 -28.24 8.00 -2.84
C GLU A 165 -28.90 6.80 -3.51
N LYS A 166 -29.67 6.01 -2.77
CA LYS A 166 -30.44 4.90 -3.35
C LYS A 166 -31.52 5.38 -4.28
N GLU A 167 -32.27 6.43 -3.92
CA GLU A 167 -33.28 7.04 -4.77
C GLU A 167 -32.66 7.60 -6.05
N GLU A 168 -31.51 8.28 -5.95
CA GLU A 168 -30.79 8.82 -7.11
C GLU A 168 -30.33 7.71 -8.08
N ILE A 169 -29.95 6.55 -7.54
CA ILE A 169 -29.45 5.42 -8.37
C ILE A 169 -30.60 4.48 -8.81
N ALA A 170 -31.78 4.59 -8.21
CA ALA A 170 -32.92 3.71 -8.52
C ALA A 170 -33.31 3.74 -10.02
N GLU A 171 -33.17 4.90 -10.67
CA GLU A 171 -33.41 5.02 -12.12
C GLU A 171 -32.49 4.11 -12.95
N ILE A 172 -31.25 3.89 -12.50
CA ILE A 172 -30.29 3.00 -13.16
C ILE A 172 -30.71 1.54 -13.03
N VAL A 173 -31.20 1.16 -11.86
CA VAL A 173 -31.77 -0.17 -11.61
C VAL A 173 -32.97 -0.43 -12.54
N ASP A 174 -33.88 0.52 -12.62
CA ASP A 174 -35.06 0.44 -13.50
C ASP A 174 -34.66 0.31 -14.97
N PHE A 175 -33.67 1.09 -15.41
CA PHE A 175 -33.15 0.99 -16.78
C PHE A 175 -32.53 -0.38 -17.08
N LEU A 176 -31.71 -0.91 -16.17
CA LEU A 176 -31.07 -2.21 -16.37
C LEU A 176 -32.10 -3.35 -16.40
N ARG A 177 -33.24 -3.21 -15.70
CA ARG A 177 -34.37 -4.16 -15.73
C ARG A 177 -35.20 -4.05 -17.01
N ASP A 178 -35.53 -2.84 -17.44
CA ASP A 178 -36.34 -2.58 -18.65
C ASP A 178 -35.78 -1.40 -19.46
N PRO A 179 -34.74 -1.62 -20.27
CA PRO A 179 -34.18 -0.58 -21.15
C PRO A 179 -35.20 -0.04 -22.16
N GLY A 180 -36.20 -0.87 -22.55
CA GLY A 180 -37.20 -0.52 -23.56
C GLY A 180 -38.09 0.65 -23.16
N LYS A 181 -38.39 0.80 -21.87
CA LYS A 181 -39.18 1.91 -21.31
C LYS A 181 -38.56 3.27 -21.61
N TYR A 182 -37.25 3.38 -21.45
CA TYR A 182 -36.49 4.63 -21.63
C TYR A 182 -36.21 4.94 -23.10
N THR A 183 -35.86 3.91 -23.86
CA THR A 183 -35.54 4.04 -25.31
C THR A 183 -36.74 4.53 -26.12
N ARG A 184 -37.97 4.09 -25.79
CA ARG A 184 -39.19 4.53 -26.46
C ARG A 184 -39.47 6.02 -26.31
N LEU A 185 -39.03 6.62 -25.21
CA LEU A 185 -39.16 8.07 -24.94
C LEU A 185 -37.97 8.89 -25.41
N GLY A 186 -36.95 8.25 -26.01
CA GLY A 186 -35.73 8.90 -26.47
C GLY A 186 -34.80 9.35 -25.33
N ALA A 187 -35.01 8.84 -24.11
CA ALA A 187 -34.17 9.17 -22.96
C ALA A 187 -32.78 8.55 -23.13
N ARG A 188 -31.76 9.31 -22.74
CA ARG A 188 -30.37 8.85 -22.66
C ARG A 188 -30.04 8.55 -21.21
N ILE A 189 -29.63 7.33 -20.94
CA ILE A 189 -29.20 6.92 -19.61
C ILE A 189 -27.72 7.24 -19.43
N PRO A 190 -27.28 7.66 -18.22
CA PRO A 190 -25.87 7.86 -17.93
C PRO A 190 -25.08 6.58 -18.17
N LYS A 191 -23.99 6.67 -18.93
CA LYS A 191 -23.10 5.55 -19.19
C LYS A 191 -22.23 5.25 -17.97
N GLY A 192 -21.95 6.26 -17.17
CA GLY A 192 -21.08 6.14 -16.00
C GLY A 192 -21.60 6.90 -14.79
N VAL A 193 -21.38 6.28 -13.64
CA VAL A 193 -21.70 6.84 -12.31
C VAL A 193 -20.44 6.87 -11.47
N LEU A 194 -20.10 8.05 -10.97
CA LEU A 194 -18.97 8.23 -10.07
C LEU A 194 -19.45 8.33 -8.61
N LEU A 195 -19.12 7.34 -7.79
CA LEU A 195 -19.37 7.34 -6.35
C LEU A 195 -18.20 8.04 -5.64
N VAL A 196 -18.49 9.13 -4.96
CA VAL A 196 -17.48 9.97 -4.31
C VAL A 196 -17.77 10.06 -2.81
N GLY A 197 -16.75 9.95 -1.96
CA GLY A 197 -16.91 10.15 -0.52
C GLY A 197 -15.77 9.56 0.29
N PRO A 198 -15.75 9.79 1.61
CA PRO A 198 -14.73 9.26 2.50
C PRO A 198 -14.62 7.74 2.44
N PRO A 199 -13.46 7.18 2.82
CA PRO A 199 -13.32 5.72 2.92
C PRO A 199 -14.29 5.15 3.97
N GLY A 200 -14.74 3.91 3.76
CA GLY A 200 -15.63 3.23 4.71
C GLY A 200 -17.11 3.63 4.68
N THR A 201 -17.53 4.53 3.78
CA THR A 201 -18.93 4.97 3.67
C THR A 201 -19.86 4.03 2.90
N GLY A 202 -19.34 2.92 2.34
CA GLY A 202 -20.16 1.90 1.69
C GLY A 202 -20.29 2.01 0.17
N LYS A 203 -19.43 2.79 -0.52
CA LYS A 203 -19.45 2.98 -1.99
C LYS A 203 -19.46 1.66 -2.76
N THR A 204 -18.54 0.76 -2.44
CA THR A 204 -18.44 -0.58 -3.06
C THR A 204 -19.66 -1.46 -2.75
N LEU A 205 -20.22 -1.33 -1.52
CA LEU A 205 -21.42 -2.05 -1.11
C LEU A 205 -22.64 -1.56 -1.89
N LEU A 206 -22.78 -0.23 -2.06
CA LEU A 206 -23.86 0.38 -2.83
C LEU A 206 -23.81 -0.07 -4.29
N ALA A 207 -22.62 -0.08 -4.94
CA ALA A 207 -22.48 -0.57 -6.32
C ALA A 207 -22.89 -2.05 -6.47
N LYS A 208 -22.52 -2.91 -5.52
CA LYS A 208 -22.96 -4.31 -5.49
C LYS A 208 -24.47 -4.44 -5.31
N ALA A 209 -25.07 -3.60 -4.46
CA ALA A 209 -26.50 -3.60 -4.23
C ALA A 209 -27.29 -3.18 -5.48
N VAL A 210 -26.79 -2.20 -6.25
CA VAL A 210 -27.36 -1.80 -7.54
C VAL A 210 -27.42 -2.99 -8.50
N ALA A 211 -26.32 -3.73 -8.63
CA ALA A 211 -26.27 -4.91 -9.50
C ALA A 211 -27.21 -6.04 -9.02
N GLY A 212 -27.22 -6.30 -7.70
CA GLY A 212 -28.11 -7.32 -7.12
C GLY A 212 -29.59 -6.94 -7.18
N GLU A 213 -29.91 -5.64 -7.06
CA GLU A 213 -31.27 -5.14 -7.22
C GLU A 213 -31.73 -5.17 -8.68
N ALA A 214 -30.83 -4.83 -9.63
CA ALA A 214 -31.11 -4.92 -11.06
C ALA A 214 -31.11 -6.36 -11.58
N GLY A 215 -30.49 -7.31 -10.88
CA GLY A 215 -30.37 -8.70 -11.30
C GLY A 215 -29.44 -8.90 -12.49
N VAL A 216 -28.34 -8.14 -12.55
CA VAL A 216 -27.36 -8.17 -13.64
C VAL A 216 -25.97 -8.61 -13.17
N PRO A 217 -25.13 -9.19 -14.06
CA PRO A 217 -23.73 -9.49 -13.76
C PRO A 217 -22.94 -8.27 -13.29
N PHE A 218 -22.00 -8.50 -12.36
CA PHE A 218 -21.18 -7.46 -11.74
C PHE A 218 -19.69 -7.77 -11.92
N PHE A 219 -19.01 -6.95 -12.70
CA PHE A 219 -17.56 -7.00 -12.86
C PHE A 219 -16.92 -6.06 -11.86
N THR A 220 -15.99 -6.55 -11.05
CA THR A 220 -15.26 -5.76 -10.06
C THR A 220 -13.77 -5.79 -10.34
N ILE A 221 -13.13 -4.61 -10.39
CA ILE A 221 -11.69 -4.43 -10.54
C ILE A 221 -11.23 -3.22 -9.73
N SER A 222 -9.98 -3.24 -9.22
CA SER A 222 -9.36 -2.06 -8.64
C SER A 222 -8.65 -1.22 -9.72
N GLY A 223 -8.70 0.09 -9.61
CA GLY A 223 -7.92 0.98 -10.47
C GLY A 223 -6.42 0.66 -10.44
N SER A 224 -5.92 0.19 -9.30
CA SER A 224 -4.53 -0.25 -9.15
C SER A 224 -4.17 -1.47 -10.01
N ASP A 225 -5.13 -2.33 -10.35
CA ASP A 225 -4.90 -3.51 -11.20
C ASP A 225 -4.57 -3.15 -12.66
N PHE A 226 -4.85 -1.92 -13.06
CA PHE A 226 -4.49 -1.41 -14.38
C PHE A 226 -3.09 -0.80 -14.43
N VAL A 227 -2.48 -0.50 -13.27
CA VAL A 227 -1.16 0.11 -13.19
C VAL A 227 -0.10 -0.98 -13.17
N GLU A 228 0.71 -1.04 -14.23
CA GLU A 228 1.81 -2.00 -14.36
C GLU A 228 3.09 -1.28 -14.79
N MET A 229 4.24 -1.95 -14.65
CA MET A 229 5.52 -1.38 -15.07
C MET A 229 5.76 -1.44 -16.58
N PHE A 230 4.98 -2.21 -17.33
CA PHE A 230 5.13 -2.40 -18.77
C PHE A 230 4.09 -1.58 -19.54
N VAL A 231 4.57 -0.70 -20.41
CA VAL A 231 3.73 0.17 -21.24
C VAL A 231 2.75 -0.64 -22.09
N GLY A 232 1.47 -0.28 -22.06
CA GLY A 232 0.40 -0.86 -22.87
C GLY A 232 -0.31 -2.06 -22.25
N VAL A 233 0.17 -2.63 -21.13
CA VAL A 233 -0.50 -3.74 -20.46
C VAL A 233 -1.81 -3.28 -19.82
N GLY A 234 -1.83 -2.14 -19.14
CA GLY A 234 -3.03 -1.55 -18.57
C GLY A 234 -4.10 -1.28 -19.62
N ALA A 235 -3.73 -0.66 -20.74
CA ALA A 235 -4.65 -0.42 -21.84
C ALA A 235 -5.20 -1.72 -22.47
N SER A 236 -4.40 -2.79 -22.51
CA SER A 236 -4.87 -4.11 -22.97
C SER A 236 -5.89 -4.71 -22.00
N ARG A 237 -5.68 -4.61 -20.67
CA ARG A 237 -6.63 -5.07 -19.66
C ARG A 237 -7.95 -4.31 -19.70
N VAL A 238 -7.89 -3.00 -19.95
CA VAL A 238 -9.10 -2.19 -20.14
C VAL A 238 -9.91 -2.73 -21.32
N ARG A 239 -9.29 -2.93 -22.49
CA ARG A 239 -9.99 -3.49 -23.67
C ARG A 239 -10.62 -4.85 -23.37
N ASP A 240 -9.87 -5.75 -22.78
CA ASP A 240 -10.31 -7.11 -22.44
C ASP A 240 -11.51 -7.08 -21.44
N LEU A 241 -11.46 -6.22 -20.43
CA LEU A 241 -12.56 -6.00 -19.50
C LEU A 241 -13.84 -5.54 -20.22
N PHE A 242 -13.73 -4.54 -21.09
CA PHE A 242 -14.89 -4.01 -21.80
C PHE A 242 -15.43 -4.95 -22.86
N GLU A 243 -14.57 -5.76 -23.49
CA GLU A 243 -15.00 -6.86 -24.37
C GLU A 243 -15.80 -7.92 -23.61
N ASP A 244 -15.35 -8.29 -22.42
CA ASP A 244 -16.07 -9.24 -21.57
C ASP A 244 -17.38 -8.66 -21.06
N ALA A 245 -17.43 -7.37 -20.71
CA ALA A 245 -18.66 -6.67 -20.36
C ALA A 245 -19.67 -6.67 -21.51
N LYS A 246 -19.23 -6.40 -22.76
CA LYS A 246 -20.08 -6.46 -23.97
C LYS A 246 -20.71 -7.83 -24.19
N LYS A 247 -19.97 -8.92 -23.91
CA LYS A 247 -20.47 -10.29 -24.05
C LYS A 247 -21.52 -10.64 -22.99
N ASN A 248 -21.52 -9.95 -21.86
CA ASN A 248 -22.38 -10.22 -20.71
C ASN A 248 -23.41 -9.10 -20.44
N ALA A 249 -23.68 -8.25 -21.43
CA ALA A 249 -24.68 -7.20 -21.32
C ALA A 249 -26.12 -7.79 -21.24
N PRO A 250 -27.01 -7.22 -20.37
CA PRO A 250 -26.79 -6.06 -19.52
C PRO A 250 -25.93 -6.38 -18.27
N CYS A 251 -25.00 -5.49 -17.91
CA CYS A 251 -24.09 -5.69 -16.78
C CYS A 251 -23.60 -4.37 -16.17
N ILE A 252 -23.02 -4.45 -14.98
CA ILE A 252 -22.32 -3.34 -14.32
C ILE A 252 -20.84 -3.65 -14.27
N VAL A 253 -20.00 -2.69 -14.68
CA VAL A 253 -18.55 -2.69 -14.51
C VAL A 253 -18.21 -1.73 -13.39
N PHE A 254 -17.67 -2.23 -12.28
CA PHE A 254 -17.29 -1.43 -11.13
C PHE A 254 -15.76 -1.32 -11.01
N ILE A 255 -15.27 -0.09 -10.97
CA ILE A 255 -13.85 0.24 -10.83
C ILE A 255 -13.66 0.93 -9.48
N ASP A 256 -13.08 0.23 -8.53
CA ASP A 256 -12.74 0.82 -7.23
C ASP A 256 -11.41 1.58 -7.31
N GLU A 257 -11.25 2.61 -6.50
CA GLU A 257 -10.05 3.45 -6.47
C GLU A 257 -9.65 3.97 -7.86
N ILE A 258 -10.61 4.53 -8.60
CA ILE A 258 -10.37 5.01 -9.98
C ILE A 258 -9.26 6.07 -10.06
N ASP A 259 -9.00 6.78 -8.99
CA ASP A 259 -7.94 7.79 -8.86
C ASP A 259 -6.52 7.21 -9.01
N ALA A 260 -6.33 5.90 -8.86
CA ALA A 260 -5.06 5.24 -9.18
C ALA A 260 -4.67 5.39 -10.66
N VAL A 261 -5.66 5.45 -11.57
CA VAL A 261 -5.47 5.55 -13.04
C VAL A 261 -5.84 6.92 -13.57
N ALA A 262 -6.91 7.52 -13.03
CA ALA A 262 -7.56 8.71 -13.57
C ALA A 262 -7.08 10.03 -12.95
N ARG A 263 -5.88 10.07 -12.41
CA ARG A 263 -5.30 11.28 -11.81
C ARG A 263 -4.94 12.32 -12.87
N ARG A 264 -5.10 13.62 -12.56
CA ARG A 264 -4.69 14.76 -13.39
C ARG A 264 -3.23 14.64 -13.84
N ARG A 265 -2.96 15.12 -15.05
CA ARG A 265 -1.61 15.16 -15.63
C ARG A 265 -0.70 16.03 -14.82
N GLY A 266 0.41 15.49 -14.33
CA GLY A 266 1.45 16.23 -13.65
C GLY A 266 2.60 16.53 -14.61
N THR A 267 3.27 17.68 -14.41
CA THR A 267 4.46 18.10 -15.18
C THR A 267 5.74 17.35 -14.78
N GLY A 268 5.66 16.18 -14.14
CA GLY A 268 6.80 15.42 -13.65
C GLY A 268 7.46 14.57 -14.75
N MET A 269 8.79 14.67 -14.89
CA MET A 269 9.60 13.84 -15.77
C MET A 269 9.84 12.45 -15.14
N GLY A 270 8.96 11.46 -15.46
CA GLY A 270 9.16 10.08 -15.01
C GLY A 270 8.31 9.10 -15.81
N GLY A 271 8.92 8.04 -16.36
CA GLY A 271 8.33 7.06 -17.28
C GLY A 271 7.13 6.23 -16.75
N GLY A 272 6.71 6.40 -15.50
CA GLY A 272 5.49 5.79 -14.97
C GLY A 272 4.21 6.59 -15.24
N HIS A 273 4.32 7.80 -15.79
CA HIS A 273 3.18 8.65 -16.15
C HIS A 273 2.55 8.23 -17.49
N ASP A 274 3.37 7.84 -18.47
CA ASP A 274 2.92 7.49 -19.82
C ASP A 274 1.99 6.28 -19.84
N GLU A 275 2.24 5.30 -18.98
CA GLU A 275 1.43 4.08 -18.91
C GLU A 275 0.04 4.36 -18.31
N ARG A 276 -0.03 5.13 -17.22
CA ARG A 276 -1.32 5.52 -16.61
C ARG A 276 -2.16 6.36 -17.56
N GLU A 277 -1.54 7.32 -18.26
CA GLU A 277 -2.21 8.16 -19.23
C GLU A 277 -2.74 7.35 -20.42
N GLN A 278 -1.95 6.41 -20.93
CA GLN A 278 -2.38 5.51 -21.99
C GLN A 278 -3.57 4.64 -21.55
N THR A 279 -3.54 4.16 -20.30
CA THR A 279 -4.61 3.35 -19.71
C THR A 279 -5.89 4.17 -19.53
N LEU A 280 -5.78 5.39 -18.99
CA LEU A 280 -6.90 6.32 -18.87
C LEU A 280 -7.50 6.64 -20.24
N ASN A 281 -6.68 7.00 -21.22
CA ASN A 281 -7.14 7.30 -22.57
C ASN A 281 -7.87 6.11 -23.19
N GLN A 282 -7.36 4.88 -23.00
CA GLN A 282 -8.05 3.68 -23.47
C GLN A 282 -9.41 3.49 -22.78
N MET A 283 -9.49 3.71 -21.47
CA MET A 283 -10.76 3.65 -20.73
C MET A 283 -11.77 4.66 -21.29
N LEU A 284 -11.35 5.89 -21.53
CA LEU A 284 -12.20 6.92 -22.12
C LEU A 284 -12.68 6.53 -23.54
N VAL A 285 -11.79 5.95 -24.36
CA VAL A 285 -12.14 5.47 -25.71
C VAL A 285 -13.18 4.34 -25.64
N GLU A 286 -13.01 3.38 -24.72
CA GLU A 286 -14.00 2.30 -24.56
C GLU A 286 -15.36 2.84 -24.10
N MET A 287 -15.39 3.77 -23.14
CA MET A 287 -16.64 4.41 -22.69
C MET A 287 -17.31 5.24 -23.79
N ASP A 288 -16.54 5.98 -24.57
CA ASP A 288 -17.05 6.74 -25.72
C ASP A 288 -17.57 5.80 -26.82
N GLY A 289 -16.94 4.63 -26.98
CA GLY A 289 -17.26 3.61 -27.98
C GLY A 289 -18.54 2.82 -27.71
N PHE A 290 -19.14 2.94 -26.52
CA PHE A 290 -20.45 2.32 -26.25
C PHE A 290 -21.54 3.02 -27.04
N GLY A 291 -22.39 2.22 -27.71
CA GLY A 291 -23.63 2.70 -28.29
C GLY A 291 -24.60 3.22 -27.22
N VAL A 292 -25.53 4.05 -27.64
CA VAL A 292 -26.60 4.51 -26.75
C VAL A 292 -27.46 3.30 -26.35
N ASN A 293 -27.51 3.00 -25.03
CA ASN A 293 -28.35 1.92 -24.47
C ASN A 293 -27.89 0.47 -24.73
N GLU A 294 -26.58 0.23 -24.81
CA GLU A 294 -26.03 -1.15 -24.88
C GLU A 294 -26.24 -1.97 -23.57
N GLY A 295 -26.79 -1.36 -22.52
CA GLY A 295 -27.05 -2.05 -21.25
C GLY A 295 -25.82 -2.21 -20.36
N ILE A 296 -24.70 -1.54 -20.65
CA ILE A 296 -23.50 -1.53 -19.83
C ILE A 296 -23.44 -0.23 -19.06
N ILE A 297 -23.38 -0.33 -17.74
CA ILE A 297 -23.16 0.82 -16.84
C ILE A 297 -21.81 0.69 -16.18
N VAL A 298 -20.99 1.72 -16.30
CA VAL A 298 -19.69 1.80 -15.62
C VAL A 298 -19.87 2.57 -14.33
N MET A 299 -19.65 1.94 -13.20
CA MET A 299 -19.62 2.61 -11.90
C MET A 299 -18.17 2.71 -11.43
N ALA A 300 -17.76 3.85 -10.91
CA ALA A 300 -16.44 4.00 -10.32
C ALA A 300 -16.55 4.59 -8.92
N ALA A 301 -15.59 4.27 -8.06
CA ALA A 301 -15.49 4.84 -6.73
C ALA A 301 -14.15 5.53 -6.52
N THR A 302 -14.18 6.67 -5.82
CA THR A 302 -12.99 7.40 -5.38
C THR A 302 -13.22 8.05 -4.03
N ASN A 303 -12.15 8.18 -3.26
CA ASN A 303 -12.14 8.99 -2.04
C ASN A 303 -11.70 10.44 -2.33
N ARG A 304 -11.15 10.69 -3.53
CA ARG A 304 -10.51 11.96 -3.90
C ARG A 304 -10.94 12.41 -5.29
N VAL A 305 -12.04 13.12 -5.36
CA VAL A 305 -12.56 13.66 -6.63
C VAL A 305 -11.69 14.81 -7.17
N ASP A 306 -11.03 15.52 -6.28
CA ASP A 306 -10.17 16.67 -6.54
C ASP A 306 -8.99 16.38 -7.47
N ILE A 307 -8.42 15.18 -7.35
CA ILE A 307 -7.25 14.75 -8.15
C ILE A 307 -7.61 14.11 -9.50
N LEU A 308 -8.90 13.90 -9.78
CA LEU A 308 -9.33 13.26 -11.03
C LEU A 308 -9.15 14.18 -12.24
N ASP A 309 -8.76 13.59 -13.37
CA ASP A 309 -8.71 14.29 -14.64
C ASP A 309 -10.11 14.75 -15.07
N PRO A 310 -10.34 16.06 -15.34
CA PRO A 310 -11.65 16.55 -15.76
C PRO A 310 -12.23 15.86 -17.00
N ALA A 311 -11.40 15.25 -17.84
CA ALA A 311 -11.84 14.50 -19.02
C ALA A 311 -12.73 13.32 -18.68
N ILE A 312 -12.58 12.73 -17.48
CA ILE A 312 -13.37 11.59 -17.04
C ILE A 312 -14.83 11.97 -16.71
N MET A 313 -15.05 13.22 -16.26
CA MET A 313 -16.36 13.75 -15.87
C MET A 313 -17.11 14.43 -17.02
N ARG A 314 -16.63 14.30 -18.27
CA ARG A 314 -17.34 14.87 -19.44
C ARG A 314 -18.61 14.07 -19.73
N PRO A 315 -19.67 14.75 -20.25
CA PRO A 315 -20.90 14.08 -20.66
C PRO A 315 -20.62 12.90 -21.63
N GLY A 316 -21.29 11.77 -21.37
CA GLY A 316 -21.09 10.52 -22.12
C GLY A 316 -20.05 9.59 -21.50
N ARG A 317 -19.45 9.96 -20.37
CA ARG A 317 -18.50 9.17 -19.56
C ARG A 317 -19.06 9.01 -18.14
N PHE A 318 -18.40 9.57 -17.12
CA PHE A 318 -18.97 9.63 -15.76
C PHE A 318 -19.80 10.91 -15.61
N ASP A 319 -20.95 10.91 -16.22
CA ASP A 319 -21.85 12.07 -16.29
C ASP A 319 -22.78 12.20 -15.07
N ARG A 320 -22.84 11.19 -14.21
CA ARG A 320 -23.53 11.26 -12.91
C ARG A 320 -22.52 11.10 -11.77
N LYS A 321 -22.60 12.02 -10.81
CA LYS A 321 -21.79 11.99 -9.59
C LYS A 321 -22.71 11.82 -8.39
N VAL A 322 -22.53 10.75 -7.63
CA VAL A 322 -23.26 10.46 -6.38
C VAL A 322 -22.30 10.60 -5.21
N VAL A 323 -22.65 11.47 -4.28
CA VAL A 323 -21.82 11.76 -3.10
C VAL A 323 -22.28 10.87 -1.96
N VAL A 324 -21.45 9.89 -1.57
CA VAL A 324 -21.70 8.98 -0.46
C VAL A 324 -21.01 9.52 0.79
N GLY A 325 -21.73 10.33 1.55
CA GLY A 325 -21.25 11.02 2.75
C GLY A 325 -21.09 10.10 3.97
N ARG A 326 -20.67 10.72 5.09
CA ARG A 326 -20.79 10.06 6.40
C ARG A 326 -22.25 9.97 6.79
N PRO A 327 -22.70 8.88 7.43
CA PRO A 327 -24.08 8.72 7.83
C PRO A 327 -24.44 9.70 8.97
N ASP A 328 -25.65 10.24 8.94
CA ASP A 328 -26.27 10.97 10.04
C ASP A 328 -26.66 10.01 11.18
N VAL A 329 -27.22 10.55 12.27
CA VAL A 329 -27.63 9.72 13.44
C VAL A 329 -28.59 8.61 13.04
N GLY A 330 -29.58 8.90 12.17
CA GLY A 330 -30.55 7.91 11.70
C GLY A 330 -29.88 6.82 10.85
N GLY A 331 -29.00 7.24 9.94
CA GLY A 331 -28.21 6.31 9.13
C GLY A 331 -27.28 5.42 9.96
N ARG A 332 -26.65 5.99 11.01
CA ARG A 332 -25.82 5.18 11.92
C ARG A 332 -26.64 4.16 12.71
N GLU A 333 -27.84 4.54 13.17
CA GLU A 333 -28.76 3.60 13.84
C GLU A 333 -29.16 2.44 12.90
N GLU A 334 -29.52 2.76 11.65
CA GLU A 334 -29.85 1.75 10.64
C GLU A 334 -28.65 0.81 10.34
N ILE A 335 -27.43 1.37 10.19
CA ILE A 335 -26.20 0.61 9.95
C ILE A 335 -25.89 -0.31 11.14
N LEU A 336 -25.96 0.21 12.37
CA LEU A 336 -25.81 -0.58 13.59
C LEU A 336 -26.81 -1.73 13.63
N GLY A 337 -28.08 -1.47 13.26
CA GLY A 337 -29.12 -2.49 13.17
C GLY A 337 -28.79 -3.60 12.18
N VAL A 338 -28.16 -3.28 11.04
CA VAL A 338 -27.72 -4.29 10.06
C VAL A 338 -26.60 -5.16 10.65
N HIS A 339 -25.61 -4.55 11.29
CA HIS A 339 -24.47 -5.28 11.88
C HIS A 339 -24.84 -6.04 13.16
N ALA A 340 -25.91 -5.63 13.83
CA ALA A 340 -26.49 -6.29 15.01
C ALA A 340 -27.22 -7.59 14.68
N LYS A 341 -27.83 -7.72 13.48
CA LYS A 341 -28.68 -8.88 13.11
C LYS A 341 -28.07 -10.26 13.34
N LYS A 342 -26.74 -10.37 13.26
CA LYS A 342 -25.98 -11.63 13.42
C LYS A 342 -25.22 -11.73 14.74
N LYS A 343 -25.49 -10.81 15.67
CA LYS A 343 -24.79 -10.76 16.97
C LYS A 343 -25.80 -10.85 18.12
N PRO A 344 -25.54 -11.66 19.14
CA PRO A 344 -26.39 -11.74 20.33
C PRO A 344 -26.18 -10.49 21.19
N LEU A 345 -27.15 -9.59 21.22
CA LEU A 345 -27.15 -8.40 22.05
C LEU A 345 -27.91 -8.67 23.35
N ALA A 346 -27.44 -8.11 24.46
CA ALA A 346 -28.15 -8.08 25.73
C ALA A 346 -29.32 -7.06 25.69
N GLU A 347 -30.24 -7.17 26.61
CA GLU A 347 -31.43 -6.29 26.68
C GLU A 347 -31.12 -4.82 27.01
N ASP A 348 -29.92 -4.56 27.57
CA ASP A 348 -29.45 -3.22 27.92
C ASP A 348 -28.92 -2.42 26.73
N VAL A 349 -28.79 -3.04 25.54
CA VAL A 349 -28.17 -2.40 24.38
C VAL A 349 -29.16 -1.48 23.66
N ASP A 350 -28.87 -0.18 23.70
CA ASP A 350 -29.59 0.87 22.96
C ASP A 350 -28.79 1.33 21.74
N LEU A 351 -29.17 0.85 20.56
CA LEU A 351 -28.51 1.21 19.28
C LEU A 351 -28.67 2.69 18.94
N LYS A 352 -29.75 3.33 19.36
CA LYS A 352 -29.98 4.76 19.14
C LYS A 352 -28.99 5.60 19.95
N GLN A 353 -28.79 5.26 21.21
CA GLN A 353 -27.79 5.91 22.04
C GLN A 353 -26.37 5.73 21.46
N ILE A 354 -26.05 4.52 20.97
CA ILE A 354 -24.76 4.26 20.31
C ILE A 354 -24.62 5.10 19.04
N ALA A 355 -25.68 5.22 18.22
CA ALA A 355 -25.67 6.04 17.02
C ALA A 355 -25.42 7.53 17.34
N GLN A 356 -25.98 8.04 18.44
CA GLN A 356 -25.73 9.42 18.91
C GLN A 356 -24.26 9.61 19.34
N THR A 357 -23.70 8.66 20.07
CA THR A 357 -22.34 8.77 20.59
C THR A 357 -21.26 8.55 19.54
N THR A 358 -21.61 7.96 18.38
CA THR A 358 -20.67 7.66 17.29
C THR A 358 -20.70 8.70 16.17
N ALA A 359 -20.91 9.98 16.49
CA ALA A 359 -20.88 11.07 15.52
C ALA A 359 -19.56 11.03 14.71
N GLY A 360 -19.68 11.20 13.39
CA GLY A 360 -18.52 11.15 12.47
C GLY A 360 -18.02 9.76 12.11
N PHE A 361 -18.55 8.66 12.70
CA PHE A 361 -18.19 7.29 12.30
C PHE A 361 -18.77 6.95 10.93
N THR A 362 -17.99 6.23 10.15
CA THR A 362 -18.42 5.62 8.88
C THR A 362 -19.07 4.26 9.12
N GLY A 363 -19.69 3.70 8.07
CA GLY A 363 -20.24 2.34 8.15
C GLY A 363 -19.20 1.28 8.55
N ALA A 364 -17.97 1.42 8.07
CA ALA A 364 -16.88 0.51 8.42
C ALA A 364 -16.44 0.66 9.89
N ASP A 365 -16.44 1.89 10.42
CA ASP A 365 -16.12 2.13 11.83
C ASP A 365 -17.17 1.52 12.76
N LEU A 366 -18.47 1.63 12.38
CA LEU A 366 -19.58 1.03 13.11
C LEU A 366 -19.55 -0.52 13.07
N GLU A 367 -19.21 -1.09 11.91
CA GLU A 367 -18.99 -2.54 11.80
C GLU A 367 -17.87 -2.99 12.75
N ASN A 368 -16.74 -2.29 12.69
CA ASN A 368 -15.59 -2.58 13.53
C ASN A 368 -15.93 -2.42 15.03
N LEU A 369 -16.69 -1.39 15.41
CA LEU A 369 -17.16 -1.18 16.76
C LEU A 369 -17.95 -2.39 17.28
N MET A 370 -18.93 -2.85 16.52
CA MET A 370 -19.76 -4.00 16.86
C MET A 370 -18.96 -5.30 16.87
N ASN A 371 -17.95 -5.43 16.02
CA ASN A 371 -17.06 -6.59 15.99
C ASN A 371 -16.12 -6.60 17.22
N GLU A 372 -15.53 -5.46 17.59
CA GLU A 372 -14.67 -5.34 18.76
C GLU A 372 -15.45 -5.60 20.07
N ALA A 373 -16.72 -5.16 20.14
CA ALA A 373 -17.59 -5.47 21.25
C ALA A 373 -17.87 -6.98 21.36
N ALA A 374 -18.09 -7.64 20.23
CA ALA A 374 -18.26 -9.09 20.19
C ALA A 374 -17.00 -9.85 20.62
N ILE A 375 -15.82 -9.43 20.13
CA ILE A 375 -14.52 -10.02 20.52
C ILE A 375 -14.31 -9.86 22.02
N ARG A 376 -14.67 -8.70 22.60
CA ARG A 376 -14.56 -8.46 24.03
C ARG A 376 -15.45 -9.37 24.84
N ALA A 377 -16.75 -9.48 24.49
CA ALA A 377 -17.69 -10.37 25.18
C ALA A 377 -17.24 -11.84 25.12
N ALA A 378 -16.75 -12.28 23.95
CA ALA A 378 -16.20 -13.63 23.79
C ALA A 378 -14.93 -13.87 24.63
N GLY A 379 -14.04 -12.87 24.71
CA GLY A 379 -12.84 -12.95 25.55
C GLY A 379 -13.13 -13.07 27.06
N GLU A 380 -14.29 -12.59 27.49
CA GLU A 380 -14.79 -12.71 28.86
C GLU A 380 -15.73 -13.93 29.05
N ASN A 381 -15.82 -14.82 28.04
CA ASN A 381 -16.69 -16.02 28.02
C ASN A 381 -18.17 -15.71 28.26
N ARG A 382 -18.66 -14.57 27.75
CA ARG A 382 -20.07 -14.19 27.81
C ARG A 382 -20.78 -14.51 26.50
N GLU A 383 -22.06 -14.85 26.58
CA GLU A 383 -22.89 -15.21 25.43
C GLU A 383 -23.54 -14.01 24.74
N TYR A 384 -23.62 -12.85 25.42
CA TYR A 384 -24.28 -11.65 24.96
C TYR A 384 -23.34 -10.44 25.03
N ILE A 385 -23.49 -9.53 24.07
CA ILE A 385 -22.79 -8.25 24.01
C ILE A 385 -23.60 -7.23 24.80
N THR A 386 -23.00 -6.60 25.81
CA THR A 386 -23.63 -5.58 26.65
C THR A 386 -23.36 -4.18 26.13
N GLN A 387 -24.13 -3.18 26.59
CA GLN A 387 -23.89 -1.77 26.32
C GLN A 387 -22.48 -1.34 26.75
N ASP A 388 -21.97 -1.87 27.87
CA ASP A 388 -20.64 -1.56 28.38
C ASP A 388 -19.52 -2.09 27.48
N ASP A 389 -19.72 -3.23 26.81
CA ASP A 389 -18.76 -3.74 25.82
C ASP A 389 -18.64 -2.79 24.63
N ILE A 390 -19.77 -2.30 24.15
CA ILE A 390 -19.80 -1.38 23.02
C ILE A 390 -19.15 -0.04 23.43
N ARG A 391 -19.46 0.46 24.64
CA ARG A 391 -18.87 1.68 25.18
C ARG A 391 -17.34 1.58 25.30
N LYS A 392 -16.83 0.47 25.84
CA LYS A 392 -15.38 0.24 25.96
C LYS A 392 -14.70 0.05 24.60
N SER A 393 -15.40 -0.58 23.65
CA SER A 393 -14.91 -0.76 22.28
C SER A 393 -14.92 0.55 21.51
N PHE A 394 -15.86 1.46 21.76
CA PHE A 394 -15.88 2.80 21.18
C PHE A 394 -14.58 3.57 21.46
N VAL A 395 -14.10 3.55 22.70
CA VAL A 395 -12.81 4.15 23.05
C VAL A 395 -11.66 3.50 22.29
N LYS A 396 -11.66 2.16 22.20
CA LYS A 396 -10.63 1.41 21.48
C LYS A 396 -10.61 1.73 19.97
N VAL A 397 -11.76 1.85 19.35
CA VAL A 397 -11.88 2.17 17.91
C VAL A 397 -11.56 3.64 17.62
N GLY A 398 -12.02 4.57 18.47
CA GLY A 398 -11.84 6.01 18.27
C GLY A 398 -10.42 6.51 18.56
N ILE A 399 -9.79 6.00 19.62
CA ILE A 399 -8.49 6.49 20.12
C ILE A 399 -7.38 5.44 19.99
N GLY A 400 -7.75 4.17 19.89
CA GLY A 400 -6.80 3.05 19.86
C GLY A 400 -6.73 2.27 21.17
N ALA A 401 -6.00 1.15 21.13
CA ALA A 401 -5.88 0.26 22.29
C ALA A 401 -5.04 0.89 23.40
N GLU A 402 -5.54 0.81 24.64
CA GLU A 402 -4.83 1.22 25.86
C GLU A 402 -3.59 0.34 26.11
N LYS A 403 -2.43 0.96 26.40
CA LYS A 403 -1.16 0.26 26.69
C LYS A 403 -0.90 0.19 28.19
N LYS A 404 -1.60 -0.68 28.90
CA LYS A 404 -1.47 -0.85 30.35
C LYS A 404 -0.12 -1.42 30.82
N SER A 405 0.67 -2.01 29.91
CA SER A 405 1.98 -2.60 30.25
C SER A 405 3.13 -1.57 30.26
N ARG A 406 2.89 -0.31 29.86
CA ARG A 406 3.94 0.71 29.83
C ARG A 406 4.20 1.20 31.26
N ILE A 407 5.45 1.08 31.71
CA ILE A 407 5.87 1.65 33.00
C ILE A 407 6.07 3.15 32.81
N ILE A 408 5.27 3.94 33.52
CA ILE A 408 5.32 5.41 33.52
C ILE A 408 5.74 5.85 34.91
N SER A 409 6.62 6.83 35.00
CA SER A 409 7.02 7.40 36.28
C SER A 409 5.88 8.18 36.93
N ASP A 410 5.84 8.24 38.26
CA ASP A 410 4.83 9.01 39.00
C ASP A 410 4.82 10.50 38.60
N LYS A 411 5.98 11.04 38.25
CA LYS A 411 6.10 12.40 37.73
C LYS A 411 5.35 12.56 36.40
N GLU A 412 5.56 11.65 35.46
CA GLU A 412 4.88 11.67 34.15
C GLU A 412 3.39 11.43 34.28
N LYS A 413 2.96 10.48 35.13
CA LYS A 413 1.53 10.26 35.44
C LYS A 413 0.88 11.53 35.97
N ARG A 414 1.55 12.24 36.88
CA ARG A 414 1.06 13.49 37.45
C ARG A 414 0.94 14.59 36.39
N ILE A 415 1.94 14.74 35.53
CA ILE A 415 1.89 15.71 34.43
C ILE A 415 0.72 15.40 33.51
N THR A 416 0.56 14.15 33.08
CA THR A 416 -0.55 13.73 32.23
C THR A 416 -1.92 13.96 32.89
N ALA A 417 -2.05 13.67 34.21
CA ALA A 417 -3.30 13.87 34.92
C ALA A 417 -3.76 15.35 34.92
N TYR A 418 -2.84 16.27 35.13
CA TYR A 418 -3.14 17.69 35.08
C TYR A 418 -3.39 18.19 33.65
N HIS A 419 -2.66 17.67 32.68
CA HIS A 419 -2.85 17.97 31.26
C HIS A 419 -4.26 17.59 30.80
N GLU A 420 -4.67 16.34 31.02
CA GLU A 420 -6.00 15.84 30.64
C GLU A 420 -7.13 16.52 31.45
N ALA A 421 -6.89 16.79 32.72
CA ALA A 421 -7.84 17.54 33.53
C ALA A 421 -8.05 18.97 33.00
N GLY A 422 -7.00 19.62 32.48
CA GLY A 422 -7.08 20.93 31.84
C GLY A 422 -7.99 20.94 30.63
N HIS A 423 -7.87 19.96 29.73
CA HIS A 423 -8.80 19.79 28.62
C HIS A 423 -10.22 19.53 29.09
N ALA A 424 -10.39 18.64 30.05
CA ALA A 424 -11.71 18.23 30.55
C ALA A 424 -12.51 19.40 31.15
N ILE A 425 -11.86 20.24 31.95
CA ILE A 425 -12.51 21.42 32.53
C ILE A 425 -13.01 22.36 31.44
N LEU A 426 -12.20 22.63 30.42
CA LEU A 426 -12.58 23.53 29.34
C LEU A 426 -13.72 22.95 28.49
N PHE A 427 -13.76 21.64 28.25
CA PHE A 427 -14.91 20.98 27.64
C PHE A 427 -16.19 21.17 28.44
N HIS A 428 -16.14 21.12 29.78
CA HIS A 428 -17.29 21.31 30.63
C HIS A 428 -17.78 22.77 30.62
N LEU A 429 -16.84 23.72 30.61
CA LEU A 429 -17.15 25.15 30.73
C LEU A 429 -17.60 25.80 29.40
N LEU A 430 -17.27 25.17 28.27
CA LEU A 430 -17.53 25.70 26.94
C LEU A 430 -18.69 24.94 26.25
N PRO A 431 -19.85 25.60 25.99
CA PRO A 431 -21.05 24.87 25.61
C PRO A 431 -21.03 24.28 24.19
N ASP A 432 -20.20 24.83 23.27
CA ASP A 432 -20.30 24.48 21.86
C ASP A 432 -19.38 23.30 21.49
N VAL A 433 -18.47 22.87 22.39
CA VAL A 433 -17.50 21.78 22.12
C VAL A 433 -17.98 20.41 22.60
N GLY A 434 -19.12 20.37 23.27
CA GLY A 434 -19.74 19.15 23.82
C GLY A 434 -19.16 18.72 25.17
N PRO A 435 -19.94 17.95 25.96
CA PRO A 435 -19.54 17.48 27.26
C PRO A 435 -18.44 16.41 27.18
N VAL A 436 -17.72 16.26 28.29
CA VAL A 436 -16.72 15.18 28.43
C VAL A 436 -17.41 13.81 28.46
N TYR A 437 -16.93 12.87 27.69
CA TYR A 437 -17.35 11.47 27.74
C TYR A 437 -16.52 10.65 28.73
N THR A 438 -15.20 10.78 28.64
CA THR A 438 -14.25 10.10 29.52
C THR A 438 -12.89 10.79 29.49
N VAL A 439 -12.18 10.75 30.61
CA VAL A 439 -10.79 11.22 30.73
C VAL A 439 -9.92 10.07 31.20
N SER A 440 -8.75 9.89 30.63
CA SER A 440 -7.84 8.79 30.96
C SER A 440 -6.38 9.20 30.87
N ILE A 441 -5.58 8.72 31.80
CA ILE A 441 -4.11 8.87 31.80
C ILE A 441 -3.41 7.60 31.35
N ILE A 442 -4.15 6.64 30.80
CA ILE A 442 -3.59 5.40 30.26
C ILE A 442 -3.10 5.67 28.83
N PRO A 443 -1.83 5.43 28.51
CA PRO A 443 -1.30 5.66 27.16
C PRO A 443 -2.01 4.82 26.12
N THR A 444 -2.14 5.39 24.91
CA THR A 444 -2.75 4.69 23.78
C THR A 444 -1.73 4.27 22.73
N GLY A 445 -2.17 3.40 21.81
CA GLY A 445 -1.36 2.91 20.68
C GLY A 445 -0.86 4.01 19.75
N ALA A 446 -1.58 5.14 19.66
CA ALA A 446 -1.24 6.27 18.81
C ALA A 446 -0.11 7.17 19.36
N GLY A 447 0.42 6.86 20.56
CA GLY A 447 1.53 7.60 21.17
C GLY A 447 1.10 8.69 22.15
N ALA A 448 -0.18 8.90 22.39
CA ALA A 448 -0.68 9.80 23.42
C ALA A 448 -0.41 9.23 24.82
N ALA A 449 -0.04 10.11 25.77
CA ALA A 449 0.21 9.74 27.15
C ALA A 449 -1.09 9.55 27.96
N GLY A 450 -2.14 10.27 27.57
CA GLY A 450 -3.52 10.19 28.05
C GLY A 450 -4.47 10.63 26.93
N TYR A 451 -5.74 10.80 27.27
CA TYR A 451 -6.73 11.35 26.37
C TYR A 451 -7.96 11.87 27.11
N THR A 452 -8.49 12.96 26.60
CA THR A 452 -9.81 13.50 26.99
C THR A 452 -10.73 13.40 25.78
N MET A 453 -11.82 12.67 25.92
CA MET A 453 -12.76 12.43 24.82
C MET A 453 -14.06 13.19 25.04
N PRO A 454 -14.43 14.10 24.14
CA PRO A 454 -15.75 14.73 24.18
C PRO A 454 -16.83 13.80 23.64
N LEU A 455 -18.07 14.03 24.04
CA LEU A 455 -19.25 13.38 23.50
C LEU A 455 -19.98 14.36 22.59
N PRO A 456 -19.93 14.19 21.26
CA PRO A 456 -20.72 15.01 20.36
C PRO A 456 -22.21 14.74 20.59
N GLU A 457 -22.99 15.75 20.94
CA GLU A 457 -24.43 15.57 21.18
C GLU A 457 -25.27 15.57 19.91
N LYS A 458 -24.78 16.21 18.85
CA LYS A 458 -25.47 16.36 17.56
C LYS A 458 -24.50 16.33 16.40
N ASP A 459 -24.99 15.89 15.24
CA ASP A 459 -24.30 16.07 13.96
C ASP A 459 -24.55 17.50 13.48
N GLU A 460 -23.59 18.39 13.64
CA GLU A 460 -23.71 19.77 13.21
C GLU A 460 -23.25 19.91 11.76
N MET A 461 -24.09 20.60 10.96
CA MET A 461 -23.79 20.84 9.55
C MET A 461 -22.76 21.96 9.35
N PHE A 462 -22.70 22.92 10.27
CA PHE A 462 -21.84 24.12 10.17
C PHE A 462 -21.00 24.30 11.44
N ASN A 463 -19.70 24.57 11.27
CA ASN A 463 -18.86 25.07 12.34
C ASN A 463 -18.96 26.61 12.41
N THR A 464 -19.40 27.14 13.55
CA THR A 464 -19.44 28.58 13.77
C THR A 464 -18.06 29.11 14.20
N LYS A 465 -17.80 30.42 13.98
CA LYS A 465 -16.60 31.11 14.49
C LYS A 465 -16.46 30.92 16.01
N GLY A 466 -17.57 31.01 16.76
CA GLY A 466 -17.57 30.83 18.21
C GLY A 466 -17.11 29.42 18.63
N ARG A 467 -17.64 28.39 17.98
CA ARG A 467 -17.25 27.00 18.24
C ARG A 467 -15.77 26.73 17.93
N MET A 468 -15.28 27.18 16.76
CA MET A 468 -13.87 27.02 16.40
C MET A 468 -12.93 27.70 17.39
N LEU A 469 -13.30 28.90 17.90
CA LEU A 469 -12.55 29.56 18.97
C LEU A 469 -12.58 28.77 20.28
N GLN A 470 -13.71 28.13 20.63
CA GLN A 470 -13.79 27.27 21.82
C GLN A 470 -12.96 26.00 21.66
N GLU A 471 -12.94 25.39 20.48
CA GLU A 471 -12.07 24.26 20.19
C GLU A 471 -10.58 24.61 20.37
N ILE A 472 -10.13 25.79 19.89
CA ILE A 472 -8.78 26.27 20.10
C ILE A 472 -8.48 26.46 21.60
N VAL A 473 -9.43 27.02 22.37
CA VAL A 473 -9.28 27.18 23.82
C VAL A 473 -9.09 25.84 24.50
N VAL A 474 -9.90 24.83 24.13
CA VAL A 474 -9.78 23.46 24.68
C VAL A 474 -8.45 22.83 24.30
N ASP A 475 -8.04 22.92 23.04
CA ASP A 475 -6.74 22.37 22.59
C ASP A 475 -5.56 22.91 23.42
N LEU A 476 -5.63 24.16 23.85
CA LEU A 476 -4.58 24.79 24.67
C LEU A 476 -4.66 24.43 26.17
N GLY A 477 -5.75 23.79 26.60
CA GLY A 477 -6.05 23.51 28.01
C GLY A 477 -4.98 22.69 28.73
N GLY A 478 -4.50 21.63 28.12
CA GLY A 478 -3.46 20.78 28.72
C GLY A 478 -2.16 21.56 28.96
N ARG A 479 -1.76 22.38 27.99
CA ARG A 479 -0.56 23.24 28.09
C ARG A 479 -0.69 24.25 29.21
N VAL A 480 -1.86 24.89 29.32
CA VAL A 480 -2.14 25.88 30.37
C VAL A 480 -2.12 25.23 31.74
N ALA A 481 -2.71 24.04 31.89
CA ALA A 481 -2.70 23.32 33.16
C ALA A 481 -1.28 22.94 33.60
N GLU A 482 -0.42 22.50 32.69
CA GLU A 482 0.99 22.23 32.98
C GLU A 482 1.70 23.50 33.51
N GLU A 483 1.55 24.64 32.83
CA GLU A 483 2.17 25.89 33.24
C GLU A 483 1.71 26.35 34.62
N LEU A 484 0.41 26.35 34.87
CA LEU A 484 -0.17 26.81 36.13
C LEU A 484 0.22 25.94 37.33
N VAL A 485 0.42 24.65 37.12
CA VAL A 485 0.67 23.69 38.20
C VAL A 485 2.15 23.48 38.45
N PHE A 486 2.93 23.31 37.40
CA PHE A 486 4.35 22.94 37.52
C PHE A 486 5.29 24.11 37.30
N ASN A 487 4.79 25.26 36.87
CA ASN A 487 5.59 26.39 36.40
C ASN A 487 6.65 25.96 35.37
N ASP A 488 6.34 24.93 34.62
CA ASP A 488 7.14 24.28 33.58
C ASP A 488 6.22 23.74 32.49
N ILE A 489 6.78 23.36 31.37
CA ILE A 489 6.03 22.96 30.18
C ILE A 489 6.70 21.76 29.52
N THR A 490 5.91 20.86 28.98
CA THR A 490 6.42 19.64 28.34
C THR A 490 6.18 19.61 26.84
N THR A 491 6.79 18.65 26.17
CA THR A 491 6.54 18.36 24.74
C THR A 491 5.20 17.63 24.51
N GLY A 492 4.49 17.26 25.57
CA GLY A 492 3.22 16.54 25.52
C GLY A 492 2.16 17.28 24.71
N ALA A 493 2.06 18.60 24.91
CA ALA A 493 1.11 19.48 24.21
C ALA A 493 1.45 19.78 22.72
N SER A 494 2.45 19.11 22.13
CA SER A 494 2.88 19.43 20.76
C SER A 494 1.82 19.18 19.70
N GLN A 495 1.01 18.14 19.85
CA GLN A 495 -0.08 17.83 18.94
C GLN A 495 -1.25 18.80 19.09
N ASP A 496 -1.58 19.18 20.31
CA ASP A 496 -2.67 20.13 20.62
C ASP A 496 -2.35 21.51 20.07
N ILE A 497 -1.13 21.99 20.27
CA ILE A 497 -0.64 23.26 19.69
C ILE A 497 -0.70 23.21 18.16
N LYS A 498 -0.32 22.08 17.55
CA LYS A 498 -0.41 21.92 16.09
C LYS A 498 -1.86 21.98 15.61
N GLN A 499 -2.78 21.35 16.32
CA GLN A 499 -4.20 21.34 15.98
C GLN A 499 -4.82 22.73 16.15
N ALA A 500 -4.58 23.39 17.27
CA ALA A 500 -5.01 24.77 17.52
C ALA A 500 -4.49 25.75 16.44
N THR A 501 -3.20 25.64 16.09
CA THR A 501 -2.59 26.48 15.05
C THR A 501 -3.19 26.23 13.67
N LYS A 502 -3.45 24.97 13.33
CA LYS A 502 -4.09 24.60 12.07
C LYS A 502 -5.50 25.20 11.98
N LEU A 503 -6.28 25.04 13.05
CA LEU A 503 -7.65 25.54 13.11
C LEU A 503 -7.70 27.06 13.02
N ALA A 504 -6.83 27.79 13.75
CA ALA A 504 -6.71 29.23 13.67
C ALA A 504 -6.32 29.70 12.25
N ARG A 505 -5.40 28.98 11.59
CA ARG A 505 -5.01 29.28 10.21
C ARG A 505 -6.16 29.05 9.24
N GLU A 506 -6.93 27.95 9.36
CA GLU A 506 -8.11 27.70 8.54
C GLU A 506 -9.18 28.77 8.72
N MET A 507 -9.42 29.25 9.95
CA MET A 507 -10.34 30.36 10.23
C MET A 507 -9.97 31.62 9.44
N VAL A 508 -8.67 31.96 9.40
CA VAL A 508 -8.17 33.16 8.74
C VAL A 508 -8.10 33.01 7.22
N THR A 509 -7.55 31.87 6.72
CA THR A 509 -7.23 31.72 5.30
C THR A 509 -8.35 31.09 4.49
N LYS A 510 -9.09 30.13 5.06
CA LYS A 510 -10.09 29.34 4.35
C LYS A 510 -11.51 29.89 4.52
N TYR A 511 -11.86 30.27 5.74
CA TYR A 511 -13.24 30.62 6.07
C TYR A 511 -13.47 32.14 6.15
N GLY A 512 -12.44 32.99 6.03
CA GLY A 512 -12.55 34.43 6.09
C GLY A 512 -13.14 34.94 7.42
N MET A 513 -12.85 34.24 8.53
CA MET A 513 -13.38 34.54 9.87
C MET A 513 -12.58 35.57 10.65
N SER A 514 -11.64 36.26 10.00
CA SER A 514 -10.85 37.35 10.57
C SER A 514 -11.32 38.70 10.06
N ASP A 515 -11.60 39.64 10.99
CA ASP A 515 -12.01 40.99 10.64
C ASP A 515 -10.85 41.81 10.03
N ASN A 516 -9.59 41.48 10.41
CA ASN A 516 -8.39 42.16 9.93
C ASN A 516 -7.99 41.76 8.52
N ILE A 517 -8.22 40.48 8.15
CA ILE A 517 -7.86 39.92 6.83
C ILE A 517 -9.04 40.05 5.85
N GLY A 518 -10.29 40.06 6.37
CA GLY A 518 -11.52 40.18 5.59
C GLY A 518 -12.02 38.88 4.97
N LEU A 519 -13.04 38.99 4.12
CA LEU A 519 -13.76 37.88 3.50
C LEU A 519 -13.03 37.39 2.20
N ILE A 520 -11.78 37.00 2.32
CA ILE A 520 -10.97 36.53 1.21
C ILE A 520 -10.43 35.12 1.54
N CYS A 521 -10.57 34.20 0.59
CA CYS A 521 -9.97 32.88 0.72
C CYS A 521 -8.54 32.92 0.20
N TYR A 522 -7.58 32.76 1.10
CA TYR A 522 -6.15 32.64 0.82
C TYR A 522 -5.65 31.21 0.96
N ALA A 523 -6.53 30.26 1.27
CA ALA A 523 -6.15 28.86 1.30
C ALA A 523 -5.79 28.44 -0.12
N ASP A 524 -4.58 27.95 -0.31
CA ASP A 524 -4.28 27.13 -1.46
C ASP A 524 -5.13 25.85 -1.34
N ASP A 525 -5.66 25.34 -2.43
CA ASP A 525 -6.25 24.01 -2.46
C ASP A 525 -5.10 23.02 -2.13
N GLU A 526 -4.94 22.70 -0.84
CA GLU A 526 -3.86 21.86 -0.28
C GLU A 526 -3.85 20.43 -0.84
N GLU A 527 -4.71 20.15 -1.81
CA GLU A 527 -4.90 18.83 -2.39
C GLU A 527 -3.93 18.52 -3.55
N GLU A 528 -3.09 19.47 -3.97
CA GLU A 528 -2.01 19.21 -4.91
C GLU A 528 -0.66 18.94 -4.20
N VAL A 529 -0.54 17.82 -3.49
CA VAL A 529 0.76 17.29 -3.09
C VAL A 529 1.46 16.72 -4.32
N PHE A 530 2.09 17.57 -5.11
CA PHE A 530 3.02 17.15 -6.15
C PHE A 530 4.41 16.98 -5.54
N ILE A 531 4.87 15.73 -5.47
CA ILE A 531 6.29 15.39 -5.27
C ILE A 531 7.07 16.02 -6.45
N GLY A 532 7.62 17.19 -6.24
CA GLY A 532 8.33 17.97 -7.26
C GLY A 532 8.10 19.48 -7.19
N ARG A 533 7.05 19.93 -6.50
CA ARG A 533 6.76 21.35 -6.26
C ARG A 533 7.30 21.90 -4.93
N ASP A 534 7.91 21.04 -4.10
CA ASP A 534 8.54 21.43 -2.82
C ASP A 534 9.69 22.44 -2.96
N LEU A 535 10.08 22.79 -4.18
CA LEU A 535 11.09 23.81 -4.44
C LEU A 535 10.53 25.20 -4.77
N ALA A 536 9.21 25.35 -4.88
CA ALA A 536 8.55 26.65 -5.04
C ALA A 536 7.07 26.59 -4.63
N HIS A 537 6.77 26.61 -3.34
CA HIS A 537 5.48 27.11 -2.86
C HIS A 537 5.39 28.60 -3.22
N ALA A 538 4.98 28.88 -4.44
CA ALA A 538 4.58 30.23 -4.79
C ALA A 538 3.26 30.50 -4.05
N LYS A 539 3.36 31.18 -2.90
CA LYS A 539 2.19 31.70 -2.20
C LYS A 539 1.39 32.55 -3.20
N ASN A 540 0.09 32.30 -3.32
CA ASN A 540 -0.80 33.05 -4.23
C ASN A 540 -1.10 34.48 -3.71
N TYR A 541 -0.38 34.92 -2.67
CA TYR A 541 -0.54 36.22 -2.03
C TYR A 541 0.81 36.84 -1.65
N SER A 542 0.82 38.16 -1.49
CA SER A 542 2.04 38.94 -1.21
C SER A 542 2.62 38.64 0.19
N GLU A 543 3.91 38.92 0.38
CA GLU A 543 4.56 38.80 1.69
C GLU A 543 3.89 39.67 2.77
N GLY A 544 3.30 40.81 2.41
CA GLY A 544 2.51 41.63 3.32
C GLY A 544 1.28 40.92 3.86
N ILE A 545 0.56 40.21 3.00
CA ILE A 545 -0.60 39.39 3.41
C ILE A 545 -0.15 38.18 4.23
N ALA A 546 0.95 37.52 3.84
CA ALA A 546 1.52 36.42 4.63
C ALA A 546 1.80 36.85 6.07
N SER A 547 2.50 37.99 6.23
CA SER A 547 2.78 38.56 7.55
C SER A 547 1.51 38.91 8.33
N ALA A 548 0.48 39.47 7.65
CA ALA A 548 -0.79 39.80 8.29
C ALA A 548 -1.53 38.52 8.76
N ILE A 549 -1.52 37.45 7.96
CA ILE A 549 -2.08 36.14 8.35
C ILE A 549 -1.36 35.59 9.58
N ASP A 550 -0.03 35.62 9.61
CA ASP A 550 0.74 35.11 10.75
C ASP A 550 0.51 35.92 12.03
N VAL A 551 0.36 37.23 11.92
CA VAL A 551 -0.01 38.12 13.05
C VAL A 551 -1.40 37.77 13.57
N GLU A 552 -2.37 37.56 12.67
CA GLU A 552 -3.75 37.27 13.06
C GLU A 552 -3.89 35.86 13.68
N VAL A 553 -3.23 34.86 13.12
CA VAL A 553 -3.18 33.50 13.70
C VAL A 553 -2.58 33.57 15.10
N LYS A 554 -1.46 34.30 15.26
CA LYS A 554 -0.85 34.48 16.58
C LYS A 554 -1.81 35.16 17.56
N ARG A 555 -2.52 36.21 17.14
CA ARG A 555 -3.51 36.92 17.98
C ARG A 555 -4.60 35.94 18.46
N ILE A 556 -5.17 35.13 17.56
CA ILE A 556 -6.22 34.16 17.90
C ILE A 556 -5.70 33.16 18.95
N ILE A 557 -4.49 32.66 18.77
CA ILE A 557 -3.88 31.69 19.71
C ILE A 557 -3.61 32.36 21.07
N ASP A 558 -3.02 33.58 21.10
CA ASP A 558 -2.72 34.29 22.33
C ASP A 558 -4.00 34.61 23.13
N GLU A 559 -5.05 35.14 22.48
CA GLU A 559 -6.35 35.41 23.11
C GLU A 559 -7.02 34.13 23.63
N SER A 560 -6.96 33.03 22.87
CA SER A 560 -7.51 31.76 23.31
C SER A 560 -6.73 31.19 24.49
N TYR A 561 -5.40 31.34 24.49
CA TYR A 561 -4.52 30.94 25.58
C TYR A 561 -4.83 31.69 26.88
N ASP A 562 -4.96 33.02 26.79
CA ASP A 562 -5.28 33.86 27.96
C ASP A 562 -6.69 33.53 28.50
N LYS A 563 -7.64 33.25 27.63
CA LYS A 563 -8.98 32.79 28.00
C LYS A 563 -8.92 31.42 28.72
N ALA A 564 -8.20 30.44 28.16
CA ALA A 564 -8.02 29.14 28.80
C ALA A 564 -7.37 29.29 30.19
N LYS A 565 -6.35 30.16 30.28
CA LYS A 565 -5.63 30.42 31.54
C LYS A 565 -6.51 31.03 32.60
N SER A 566 -7.35 32.01 32.25
CA SER A 566 -8.29 32.60 33.20
C SER A 566 -9.32 31.59 33.70
N MET A 567 -9.88 30.77 32.80
CA MET A 567 -10.90 29.77 33.14
C MET A 567 -10.30 28.66 34.04
N ILE A 568 -9.13 28.10 33.68
CA ILE A 568 -8.51 27.05 34.50
C ILE A 568 -8.06 27.58 35.87
N ALA A 569 -7.60 28.83 35.93
CA ALA A 569 -7.21 29.45 37.19
C ALA A 569 -8.42 29.67 38.14
N GLU A 570 -9.59 30.02 37.59
CA GLU A 570 -10.83 30.15 38.35
C GLU A 570 -11.29 28.80 38.94
N TYR A 571 -11.14 27.70 38.18
CA TYR A 571 -11.53 26.35 38.59
C TYR A 571 -10.36 25.51 39.09
N ARG A 572 -9.35 26.14 39.71
CA ARG A 572 -8.13 25.49 40.17
C ARG A 572 -8.39 24.34 41.15
N GLU A 573 -9.35 24.47 42.03
CA GLU A 573 -9.69 23.43 42.99
C GLU A 573 -10.29 22.18 42.31
N VAL A 574 -11.11 22.39 41.28
CA VAL A 574 -11.66 21.30 40.46
C VAL A 574 -10.52 20.62 39.68
N LEU A 575 -9.56 21.38 39.15
CA LEU A 575 -8.38 20.83 38.47
C LEU A 575 -7.57 19.89 39.39
N ASP A 576 -7.30 20.34 40.60
CA ASP A 576 -6.53 19.56 41.57
C ASP A 576 -7.30 18.27 41.99
N ARG A 577 -8.62 18.35 42.21
CA ARG A 577 -9.49 17.17 42.51
C ARG A 577 -9.58 16.21 41.31
N CYS A 578 -9.76 16.73 40.11
CA CYS A 578 -9.80 15.91 38.90
C CYS A 578 -8.49 15.14 38.68
N ALA A 579 -7.36 15.84 38.81
CA ALA A 579 -6.04 15.23 38.70
C ALA A 579 -5.82 14.16 39.78
N ALA A 580 -6.22 14.42 41.03
CA ALA A 580 -6.13 13.44 42.11
C ALA A 580 -6.97 12.18 41.83
N LEU A 581 -8.20 12.35 41.33
CA LEU A 581 -9.08 11.23 40.97
C LEU A 581 -8.51 10.43 39.79
N LEU A 582 -7.91 11.12 38.78
CA LEU A 582 -7.22 10.45 37.68
C LEU A 582 -5.99 9.66 38.13
N LEU A 583 -5.24 10.17 39.12
CA LEU A 583 -4.09 9.44 39.66
C LEU A 583 -4.51 8.18 40.44
N GLU A 584 -5.70 8.21 41.09
CA GLU A 584 -6.26 7.07 41.80
C GLU A 584 -6.87 6.02 40.88
N LYS A 585 -7.73 6.45 39.94
CA LYS A 585 -8.53 5.54 39.08
C LYS A 585 -7.94 5.29 37.69
N GLU A 586 -6.96 6.07 37.27
CA GLU A 586 -6.34 6.11 35.93
C GLU A 586 -7.33 6.46 34.79
N LYS A 587 -8.63 6.35 35.03
CA LYS A 587 -9.72 6.66 34.08
C LYS A 587 -10.97 7.04 34.83
N ILE A 588 -11.62 8.12 34.40
CA ILE A 588 -12.88 8.61 34.96
C ILE A 588 -13.96 8.73 33.88
N THR A 589 -15.19 8.49 34.28
CA THR A 589 -16.38 8.62 33.46
C THR A 589 -16.95 10.04 33.51
N ARG A 590 -17.92 10.35 32.63
CA ARG A 590 -18.65 11.62 32.63
C ARG A 590 -19.24 11.93 34.02
N ASP A 591 -19.99 10.99 34.57
CA ASP A 591 -20.71 11.18 35.85
C ASP A 591 -19.75 11.47 37.02
N GLU A 592 -18.62 10.79 37.05
CA GLU A 592 -17.56 11.01 38.04
C GLU A 592 -16.90 12.38 37.88
N PHE A 593 -16.73 12.82 36.64
CA PHE A 593 -16.15 14.12 36.32
C PHE A 593 -17.12 15.27 36.66
N GLU A 594 -18.39 15.16 36.26
CA GLU A 594 -19.41 16.19 36.54
C GLU A 594 -19.67 16.35 38.05
N ALA A 595 -19.61 15.27 38.84
CA ALA A 595 -19.75 15.32 40.28
C ALA A 595 -18.71 16.24 40.96
N LEU A 596 -17.54 16.45 40.37
CA LEU A 596 -16.52 17.36 40.91
C LEU A 596 -16.97 18.82 40.96
N PHE A 597 -17.88 19.25 40.05
CA PHE A 597 -18.44 20.60 40.03
C PHE A 597 -19.60 20.76 41.01
N ASP A 598 -20.37 19.70 41.26
CA ASP A 598 -21.52 19.76 42.18
C ASP A 598 -21.07 19.92 43.65
N GLU A 599 -19.91 19.43 44.02
CA GLU A 599 -19.32 19.62 45.34
C GLU A 599 -18.87 21.05 45.57
N ASP A 600 -18.43 21.78 44.57
CA ASP A 600 -18.10 23.21 44.68
C ASP A 600 -19.34 24.07 44.92
N SER A 601 -20.47 23.73 44.31
CA SER A 601 -21.73 24.43 44.57
C SER A 601 -22.19 24.30 45.99
N LYS A 602 -21.90 23.18 46.66
CA LYS A 602 -22.24 22.94 48.09
C LYS A 602 -21.28 23.65 49.03
N THR A 603 -19.99 23.77 48.67
CA THR A 603 -18.99 24.47 49.52
C THR A 603 -19.16 25.99 49.45
N ALA A 604 -19.54 26.54 48.27
CA ALA A 604 -19.80 27.97 48.13
C ALA A 604 -21.04 28.43 48.90
N VAL A 605 -22.05 27.58 49.10
CA VAL A 605 -23.26 27.88 49.92
C VAL A 605 -22.93 27.76 51.43
N GLY A 606 -21.91 27.00 51.82
CA GLY A 606 -21.50 26.83 53.23
C GLY A 606 -20.65 27.96 53.82
N HIS A 607 -20.13 28.89 53.02
CA HIS A 607 -19.32 30.05 53.46
C HIS A 607 -20.10 31.34 53.59
N ASN A 608 -21.42 31.36 53.33
CA ASN A 608 -22.30 32.49 53.46
C ASN A 608 -23.36 32.33 54.59
N ILE A 609 -23.05 31.61 55.68
CA ILE A 609 -23.84 31.59 56.91
C ILE A 609 -22.97 32.05 58.09
#